data_043b0733998c9d372a1f9fc1dce2c405
#
_entry.id   043b0733998c9d372a1f9fc1dce2c405
#
_cell.length_a   1.000
_cell.length_b   1.000
_cell.length_c   1.000
_cell.angle_alpha   90.00
_cell.angle_beta   90.00
_cell.angle_gamma   90.00
#
_symmetry.space_group_name_H-M   'P 1'
#
loop_
_entity.id
_entity.type
_entity.pdbx_description
1 polymer ?
#
loop_
_entity_poly.entity_id
_entity_poly.type
_entity_poly.pdbx_seq_one_letter_code
_entity_poly.pdbx_strand_id
1 'polypeptide(L)'
;MTTTAEPGTAPATDSGGVLAPQYRALTVGMVALITLVAFESLAVTTAMPTVAQALDGLSLYALAFGGPLASGVVAMVVSGTWSDLKGPTRPLWHGTAWFLAGLIIAGLAPSMEVLVAGRIIQGFGSGLLTVALYVVVGQLYPARLRPRIFAAFATGWVVPSLVGPAIAGLIVEHTSWRIVFLAVPAMAIPAALVMRPGLARGSAHEARPGRLWDKRAMLAIAAAVGVGLLHYGGQQRGVLQLVLLGVGLAGVIAFAPRLLPSGTFTFGRGLPSVVALRGLVAAAGFGAEVFLPLMLTRERGLSPALAGLVLTVSALSWTAASWYRGRPNQPFSHAVFLQAGMVLILLGIVTAALTLNSQVPVVVGILGWSLTGLGMGTVFPTLSVLVLEYSERDQQGANSSALQLSDSLATATVLAVGGSLFAALEPHSAMTAYLVAFGLPALLALLGVQAGRRTATP
;
A
#
# COMPACT_ATOMS: atom_id res chain seq x y z
N MET A 1 -56.16 -17.41 31.42
CA MET A 1 -55.47 -17.31 30.13
C MET A 1 -54.04 -16.92 30.44
N THR A 2 -53.15 -17.90 30.54
CA THR A 2 -51.73 -17.74 30.81
C THR A 2 -51.01 -17.75 29.45
N THR A 3 -50.57 -16.59 29.01
CA THR A 3 -49.71 -16.42 27.83
C THR A 3 -48.28 -16.92 28.16
N THR A 4 -47.94 -18.07 27.64
CA THR A 4 -46.57 -18.57 27.63
C THR A 4 -45.77 -17.74 26.64
N ALA A 5 -44.81 -16.92 27.15
CA ALA A 5 -43.80 -16.24 26.34
C ALA A 5 -42.87 -17.30 25.74
N GLU A 6 -42.79 -17.35 24.41
CA GLU A 6 -41.77 -18.13 23.71
C GLU A 6 -40.38 -17.62 24.10
N PRO A 7 -39.39 -18.49 24.37
CA PRO A 7 -38.05 -18.06 24.61
C PRO A 7 -37.44 -17.55 23.30
N GLY A 8 -37.23 -16.23 23.22
CA GLY A 8 -36.54 -15.59 22.13
C GLY A 8 -35.21 -16.27 21.89
N THR A 9 -35.02 -16.83 20.71
CA THR A 9 -33.76 -17.37 20.23
C THR A 9 -32.73 -16.24 20.28
N ALA A 10 -31.85 -16.29 21.26
CA ALA A 10 -30.68 -15.43 21.30
C ALA A 10 -29.94 -15.52 19.95
N PRO A 11 -29.50 -14.39 19.34
CA PRO A 11 -28.76 -14.44 18.09
C PRO A 11 -27.52 -15.32 18.31
N ALA A 12 -27.40 -16.34 17.47
CA ALA A 12 -26.28 -17.27 17.50
C ALA A 12 -24.97 -16.46 17.57
N THR A 13 -24.26 -16.55 18.67
CA THR A 13 -22.96 -15.92 18.85
C THR A 13 -22.04 -16.53 17.80
N ASP A 14 -21.81 -15.80 16.72
CA ASP A 14 -20.90 -16.19 15.65
C ASP A 14 -19.47 -16.27 16.21
N SER A 15 -19.16 -17.38 16.88
CA SER A 15 -17.88 -17.60 17.59
C SER A 15 -16.73 -17.94 16.66
N GLY A 16 -16.99 -18.00 15.35
CA GLY A 16 -16.01 -18.41 14.34
C GLY A 16 -14.89 -17.39 14.08
N GLY A 17 -13.70 -17.88 13.75
CA GLY A 17 -12.56 -17.07 13.27
C GLY A 17 -12.70 -16.70 11.79
N VAL A 18 -11.69 -16.05 11.25
CA VAL A 18 -11.61 -15.67 9.81
C VAL A 18 -11.60 -16.86 8.85
N LEU A 19 -11.26 -18.05 9.34
CA LEU A 19 -11.29 -19.31 8.58
C LEU A 19 -12.54 -20.16 8.89
N ALA A 20 -13.52 -19.62 9.62
CA ALA A 20 -14.79 -20.29 9.80
C ALA A 20 -15.46 -20.58 8.44
N PRO A 21 -16.30 -21.64 8.32
CA PRO A 21 -16.84 -22.09 7.02
C PRO A 21 -17.51 -20.98 6.20
N GLN A 22 -18.16 -20.00 6.86
CA GLN A 22 -18.81 -18.88 6.19
C GLN A 22 -17.83 -17.85 5.62
N TYR A 23 -16.62 -17.71 6.17
CA TYR A 23 -15.61 -16.72 5.75
C TYR A 23 -14.43 -17.33 5.00
N ARG A 24 -14.17 -18.65 5.16
CA ARG A 24 -12.95 -19.32 4.68
C ARG A 24 -12.66 -19.06 3.21
N ALA A 25 -13.64 -19.27 2.34
CA ALA A 25 -13.46 -19.10 0.91
C ALA A 25 -13.12 -17.63 0.55
N LEU A 26 -13.83 -16.68 1.17
CA LEU A 26 -13.60 -15.26 0.96
C LEU A 26 -12.22 -14.84 1.50
N THR A 27 -11.87 -15.25 2.73
CA THR A 27 -10.56 -14.94 3.35
C THR A 27 -9.41 -15.48 2.51
N VAL A 28 -9.46 -16.78 2.15
CA VAL A 28 -8.39 -17.42 1.37
C VAL A 28 -8.23 -16.76 0.01
N GLY A 29 -9.33 -16.49 -0.69
CA GLY A 29 -9.28 -15.83 -1.98
C GLY A 29 -8.75 -14.40 -1.92
N MET A 30 -9.18 -13.59 -0.94
CA MET A 30 -8.66 -12.23 -0.77
C MET A 30 -7.18 -12.20 -0.42
N VAL A 31 -6.73 -13.05 0.51
CA VAL A 31 -5.31 -13.14 0.88
C VAL A 31 -4.49 -13.63 -0.31
N ALA A 32 -4.96 -14.63 -1.06
CA ALA A 32 -4.30 -15.10 -2.26
C ALA A 32 -4.15 -14.00 -3.31
N LEU A 33 -5.21 -13.21 -3.58
CA LEU A 33 -5.13 -12.09 -4.52
C LEU A 33 -4.12 -11.03 -4.05
N ILE A 34 -4.11 -10.66 -2.77
CA ILE A 34 -3.13 -9.72 -2.23
C ILE A 34 -1.72 -10.26 -2.36
N THR A 35 -1.51 -11.55 -2.05
CA THR A 35 -0.21 -12.21 -2.21
C THR A 35 0.27 -12.18 -3.66
N LEU A 36 -0.63 -12.38 -4.63
CA LEU A 36 -0.29 -12.34 -6.05
C LEU A 36 0.00 -10.92 -6.55
N VAL A 37 -0.73 -9.91 -6.06
CA VAL A 37 -0.44 -8.50 -6.35
C VAL A 37 0.91 -8.10 -5.76
N ALA A 38 1.22 -8.54 -4.53
CA ALA A 38 2.51 -8.28 -3.89
C ALA A 38 3.66 -8.99 -4.63
N PHE A 39 3.47 -10.26 -5.00
CA PHE A 39 4.45 -11.00 -5.80
C PHE A 39 4.72 -10.32 -7.13
N GLU A 40 3.68 -9.93 -7.86
CA GLU A 40 3.82 -9.23 -9.14
C GLU A 40 4.62 -7.94 -8.99
N SER A 41 4.29 -7.11 -8.02
CA SER A 41 4.98 -5.83 -7.79
C SER A 41 6.48 -6.01 -7.59
N LEU A 42 6.89 -7.00 -6.80
CA LEU A 42 8.29 -7.28 -6.51
C LEU A 42 9.00 -8.00 -7.66
N ALA A 43 8.32 -8.98 -8.28
CA ALA A 43 8.84 -9.76 -9.38
C ALA A 43 9.08 -8.90 -10.63
N VAL A 44 8.15 -8.01 -10.94
CA VAL A 44 8.29 -7.07 -12.07
C VAL A 44 9.45 -6.11 -11.83
N THR A 45 9.63 -5.60 -10.62
CA THR A 45 10.77 -4.75 -10.29
C THR A 45 12.09 -5.44 -10.58
N THR A 46 12.19 -6.74 -10.29
CA THR A 46 13.38 -7.55 -10.57
C THR A 46 13.56 -7.83 -12.07
N ALA A 47 12.49 -8.07 -12.81
CA ALA A 47 12.54 -8.42 -14.24
C ALA A 47 12.75 -7.20 -15.16
N MET A 48 12.32 -6.01 -14.76
CA MET A 48 12.25 -4.82 -15.61
C MET A 48 13.56 -4.40 -16.29
N PRO A 49 14.75 -4.51 -15.69
CA PRO A 49 16.01 -4.21 -16.41
C PRO A 49 16.19 -5.10 -17.65
N THR A 50 15.93 -6.41 -17.52
CA THR A 50 16.00 -7.36 -18.64
C THR A 50 14.91 -7.09 -19.68
N VAL A 51 13.71 -6.75 -19.24
CA VAL A 51 12.60 -6.36 -20.13
C VAL A 51 12.96 -5.15 -20.96
N ALA A 52 13.47 -4.09 -20.33
CA ALA A 52 13.84 -2.85 -20.99
C ALA A 52 14.96 -3.04 -22.03
N GLN A 53 15.90 -3.94 -21.76
CA GLN A 53 16.93 -4.35 -22.72
C GLN A 53 16.34 -5.18 -23.86
N ALA A 54 15.50 -6.15 -23.56
CA ALA A 54 14.89 -7.05 -24.55
C ALA A 54 13.93 -6.35 -25.52
N LEU A 55 13.31 -5.25 -25.09
CA LEU A 55 12.37 -4.44 -25.89
C LEU A 55 12.96 -3.11 -26.36
N ASP A 56 14.26 -2.89 -26.15
CA ASP A 56 14.97 -1.65 -26.53
C ASP A 56 14.29 -0.37 -25.99
N GLY A 57 13.73 -0.47 -24.77
CA GLY A 57 12.76 0.46 -24.22
C GLY A 57 13.21 1.26 -22.99
N LEU A 58 14.54 1.54 -22.83
CA LEU A 58 15.06 2.29 -21.69
C LEU A 58 14.45 3.69 -21.54
N SER A 59 14.07 4.33 -22.66
CA SER A 59 13.41 5.64 -22.64
C SER A 59 12.02 5.64 -21.98
N LEU A 60 11.32 4.50 -21.97
CA LEU A 60 10.01 4.31 -21.37
C LEU A 60 10.06 3.61 -20.00
N TYR A 61 11.27 3.29 -19.50
CA TYR A 61 11.46 2.57 -18.24
C TYR A 61 10.73 3.25 -17.07
N ALA A 62 10.89 4.57 -16.94
CA ALA A 62 10.21 5.37 -15.93
C ALA A 62 8.69 5.24 -16.00
N LEU A 63 8.14 5.29 -17.22
CA LEU A 63 6.70 5.25 -17.44
C LEU A 63 6.12 3.86 -17.13
N ALA A 64 6.90 2.79 -17.29
CA ALA A 64 6.50 1.44 -16.93
C ALA A 64 6.25 1.27 -15.41
N PHE A 65 6.84 2.11 -14.56
CA PHE A 65 6.59 2.16 -13.12
C PHE A 65 5.60 3.26 -12.73
N GLY A 66 5.76 4.47 -13.27
CA GLY A 66 4.93 5.61 -12.94
C GLY A 66 3.50 5.52 -13.48
N GLY A 67 3.35 4.92 -14.65
CA GLY A 67 2.04 4.76 -15.31
C GLY A 67 1.03 3.96 -14.46
N PRO A 68 1.38 2.77 -13.96
CA PRO A 68 0.52 2.00 -13.05
C PRO A 68 0.17 2.74 -11.77
N LEU A 69 1.11 3.47 -11.18
CA LEU A 69 0.86 4.26 -9.97
C LEU A 69 -0.16 5.36 -10.24
N ALA A 70 0.02 6.10 -11.32
CA ALA A 70 -0.90 7.18 -11.71
C ALA A 70 -2.31 6.64 -12.03
N SER A 71 -2.43 5.59 -12.83
CA SER A 71 -3.72 4.98 -13.15
C SER A 71 -4.39 4.37 -11.92
N GLY A 72 -3.61 3.81 -11.00
CA GLY A 72 -4.08 3.30 -9.72
C GLY A 72 -4.74 4.35 -8.85
N VAL A 73 -4.20 5.56 -8.78
CA VAL A 73 -4.80 6.71 -8.05
C VAL A 73 -6.21 7.02 -8.57
N VAL A 74 -6.39 7.07 -9.89
CA VAL A 74 -7.71 7.28 -10.51
C VAL A 74 -8.66 6.14 -10.16
N ALA A 75 -8.18 4.91 -10.30
CA ALA A 75 -8.96 3.71 -10.04
C ALA A 75 -9.41 3.58 -8.57
N MET A 76 -8.58 4.00 -7.61
CA MET A 76 -8.94 4.02 -6.18
C MET A 76 -10.15 4.91 -5.93
N VAL A 77 -10.21 6.11 -6.54
CA VAL A 77 -11.35 7.04 -6.41
C VAL A 77 -12.60 6.45 -7.06
N VAL A 78 -12.47 5.92 -8.28
CA VAL A 78 -13.57 5.27 -9.00
C VAL A 78 -14.09 4.07 -8.21
N SER A 79 -13.21 3.25 -7.64
CA SER A 79 -13.57 2.07 -6.83
C SER A 79 -14.35 2.47 -5.57
N GLY A 80 -13.91 3.53 -4.88
CA GLY A 80 -14.59 4.05 -3.71
C GLY A 80 -16.03 4.46 -4.04
N THR A 81 -16.20 5.34 -5.03
CA THR A 81 -17.51 5.80 -5.50
C THR A 81 -18.38 4.62 -5.99
N TRP A 82 -17.79 3.69 -6.73
CA TRP A 82 -18.53 2.52 -7.23
C TRP A 82 -18.98 1.59 -6.11
N SER A 83 -18.12 1.37 -5.12
CA SER A 83 -18.45 0.56 -3.94
C SER A 83 -19.58 1.15 -3.12
N ASP A 84 -19.61 2.47 -2.96
CA ASP A 84 -20.67 3.17 -2.22
C ASP A 84 -22.01 3.21 -2.98
N LEU A 85 -21.96 3.29 -4.32
CA LEU A 85 -23.17 3.33 -5.15
C LEU A 85 -23.79 1.95 -5.44
N LYS A 86 -22.97 0.93 -5.67
CA LYS A 86 -23.42 -0.36 -6.22
C LYS A 86 -22.80 -1.59 -5.50
N GLY A 87 -22.19 -1.36 -4.34
CA GLY A 87 -21.49 -2.39 -3.57
C GLY A 87 -20.09 -2.75 -4.11
N PRO A 88 -19.23 -3.35 -3.29
CA PRO A 88 -17.83 -3.62 -3.60
C PRO A 88 -17.61 -4.78 -4.58
N THR A 89 -18.60 -5.63 -4.77
CA THR A 89 -18.45 -6.84 -5.60
C THR A 89 -18.14 -6.49 -7.07
N ARG A 90 -18.80 -5.45 -7.62
CA ARG A 90 -18.57 -5.02 -9.00
C ARG A 90 -17.17 -4.47 -9.24
N PRO A 91 -16.70 -3.45 -8.48
CA PRO A 91 -15.32 -2.96 -8.66
C PRO A 91 -14.27 -4.03 -8.37
N LEU A 92 -14.54 -4.99 -7.48
CA LEU A 92 -13.65 -6.12 -7.23
C LEU A 92 -13.47 -6.99 -8.49
N TRP A 93 -14.56 -7.38 -9.15
CA TRP A 93 -14.49 -8.22 -10.34
C TRP A 93 -13.90 -7.48 -11.54
N HIS A 94 -14.29 -6.23 -11.76
CA HIS A 94 -13.70 -5.42 -12.84
C HIS A 94 -12.24 -5.13 -12.55
N GLY A 95 -11.88 -4.82 -11.29
CA GLY A 95 -10.50 -4.61 -10.88
C GLY A 95 -9.63 -5.85 -11.15
N THR A 96 -10.13 -7.03 -10.76
CA THR A 96 -9.45 -8.29 -11.07
C THR A 96 -9.31 -8.49 -12.58
N ALA A 97 -10.37 -8.27 -13.37
CA ALA A 97 -10.32 -8.44 -14.81
C ALA A 97 -9.33 -7.48 -15.49
N TRP A 98 -9.32 -6.19 -15.12
CA TRP A 98 -8.38 -5.20 -15.64
C TRP A 98 -6.94 -5.50 -15.22
N PHE A 99 -6.72 -5.92 -13.97
CA PHE A 99 -5.41 -6.34 -13.47
C PHE A 99 -4.84 -7.50 -14.30
N LEU A 100 -5.65 -8.54 -14.51
CA LEU A 100 -5.23 -9.71 -15.29
C LEU A 100 -5.03 -9.38 -16.77
N ALA A 101 -5.94 -8.61 -17.36
CA ALA A 101 -5.82 -8.18 -18.76
C ALA A 101 -4.53 -7.37 -18.98
N GLY A 102 -4.23 -6.44 -18.07
CA GLY A 102 -2.99 -5.65 -18.13
C GLY A 102 -1.73 -6.51 -18.05
N LEU A 103 -1.72 -7.54 -17.17
CA LEU A 103 -0.61 -8.49 -17.07
C LEU A 103 -0.45 -9.35 -18.32
N ILE A 104 -1.55 -9.80 -18.91
CA ILE A 104 -1.51 -10.58 -20.16
C ILE A 104 -0.96 -9.71 -21.30
N ILE A 105 -1.44 -8.46 -21.43
CA ILE A 105 -0.96 -7.51 -22.43
C ILE A 105 0.54 -7.26 -22.25
N ALA A 106 0.99 -7.00 -20.99
CA ALA A 106 2.40 -6.75 -20.69
C ALA A 106 3.27 -7.99 -20.96
N GLY A 107 2.80 -9.19 -20.59
CA GLY A 107 3.53 -10.45 -20.81
C GLY A 107 3.64 -10.86 -22.27
N LEU A 108 2.68 -10.47 -23.12
CA LEU A 108 2.69 -10.73 -24.56
C LEU A 108 3.24 -9.56 -25.39
N ALA A 109 3.70 -8.48 -24.75
CA ALA A 109 4.13 -7.27 -25.41
C ALA A 109 5.27 -7.49 -26.42
N PRO A 110 5.09 -7.05 -27.69
CA PRO A 110 6.14 -7.07 -28.70
C PRO A 110 7.06 -5.84 -28.62
N SER A 111 6.63 -4.76 -27.94
CA SER A 111 7.38 -3.53 -27.76
C SER A 111 7.17 -2.93 -26.37
N MET A 112 8.02 -1.98 -25.99
CA MET A 112 7.95 -1.33 -24.67
C MET A 112 6.68 -0.47 -24.52
N GLU A 113 6.17 0.12 -25.60
CA GLU A 113 4.92 0.91 -25.62
C GLU A 113 3.72 0.03 -25.23
N VAL A 114 3.63 -1.18 -25.82
CA VAL A 114 2.57 -2.14 -25.50
C VAL A 114 2.69 -2.63 -24.07
N LEU A 115 3.92 -2.87 -23.59
CA LEU A 115 4.16 -3.23 -22.20
C LEU A 115 3.68 -2.12 -21.26
N VAL A 116 4.05 -0.87 -21.51
CA VAL A 116 3.63 0.28 -20.70
C VAL A 116 2.10 0.44 -20.71
N ALA A 117 1.46 0.27 -21.87
CA ALA A 117 -0.01 0.27 -21.94
C ALA A 117 -0.62 -0.84 -21.06
N GLY A 118 -0.09 -2.06 -21.13
CA GLY A 118 -0.47 -3.17 -20.25
C GLY A 118 -0.29 -2.84 -18.77
N ARG A 119 0.82 -2.22 -18.41
CA ARG A 119 1.11 -1.79 -17.03
C ARG A 119 0.14 -0.72 -16.53
N ILE A 120 -0.24 0.25 -17.36
CA ILE A 120 -1.24 1.27 -17.01
C ILE A 120 -2.62 0.62 -16.77
N ILE A 121 -3.03 -0.30 -17.64
CA ILE A 121 -4.27 -1.08 -17.50
C ILE A 121 -4.23 -1.90 -16.20
N GLN A 122 -3.13 -2.57 -15.92
CA GLN A 122 -2.91 -3.36 -14.70
C GLN A 122 -3.00 -2.48 -13.44
N GLY A 123 -2.35 -1.32 -13.44
CA GLY A 123 -2.39 -0.37 -12.33
C GLY A 123 -3.81 0.12 -12.04
N PHE A 124 -4.59 0.40 -13.10
CA PHE A 124 -6.01 0.72 -12.94
C PHE A 124 -6.78 -0.43 -12.28
N GLY A 125 -6.56 -1.66 -12.73
CA GLY A 125 -7.14 -2.86 -12.10
C GLY A 125 -6.76 -3.02 -10.64
N SER A 126 -5.48 -2.84 -10.32
CA SER A 126 -4.95 -2.92 -8.95
C SER A 126 -5.58 -1.87 -8.02
N GLY A 127 -5.74 -0.62 -8.50
CA GLY A 127 -6.40 0.44 -7.73
C GLY A 127 -7.87 0.12 -7.42
N LEU A 128 -8.62 -0.40 -8.41
CA LEU A 128 -9.99 -0.86 -8.20
C LEU A 128 -10.05 -1.97 -7.15
N LEU A 129 -9.18 -2.97 -7.29
CA LEU A 129 -9.12 -4.16 -6.44
C LEU A 129 -8.81 -3.80 -4.98
N THR A 130 -7.80 -2.96 -4.77
CA THR A 130 -7.33 -2.59 -3.43
C THR A 130 -8.44 -1.96 -2.58
N VAL A 131 -9.14 -0.95 -3.11
CA VAL A 131 -10.22 -0.29 -2.37
C VAL A 131 -11.42 -1.22 -2.18
N ALA A 132 -11.79 -1.98 -3.23
CA ALA A 132 -12.90 -2.92 -3.15
C ALA A 132 -12.69 -3.99 -2.06
N LEU A 133 -11.46 -4.51 -1.89
CA LEU A 133 -11.12 -5.47 -0.83
C LEU A 133 -11.34 -4.87 0.57
N TYR A 134 -10.98 -3.61 0.80
CA TYR A 134 -11.21 -2.93 2.07
C TYR A 134 -12.72 -2.80 2.36
N VAL A 135 -13.51 -2.42 1.38
CA VAL A 135 -14.98 -2.31 1.53
C VAL A 135 -15.60 -3.68 1.75
N VAL A 136 -15.14 -4.74 1.08
CA VAL A 136 -15.57 -6.13 1.33
C VAL A 136 -15.32 -6.50 2.79
N VAL A 137 -14.15 -6.17 3.35
CA VAL A 137 -13.87 -6.42 4.78
C VAL A 137 -14.85 -5.63 5.67
N GLY A 138 -15.11 -4.37 5.35
CA GLY A 138 -16.03 -3.52 6.10
C GLY A 138 -17.47 -4.03 6.10
N GLN A 139 -17.94 -4.56 4.97
CA GLN A 139 -19.34 -4.96 4.79
C GLN A 139 -19.63 -6.42 5.18
N LEU A 140 -18.67 -7.34 4.91
CA LEU A 140 -18.91 -8.78 5.07
C LEU A 140 -18.30 -9.38 6.35
N TYR A 141 -17.40 -8.69 7.02
CA TYR A 141 -16.80 -9.18 8.26
C TYR A 141 -17.28 -8.40 9.47
N PRO A 142 -17.69 -9.11 10.56
CA PRO A 142 -18.01 -8.46 11.81
C PRO A 142 -16.80 -7.69 12.34
N ALA A 143 -17.04 -6.58 13.06
CA ALA A 143 -15.98 -5.67 13.52
C ALA A 143 -14.84 -6.40 14.25
N ARG A 144 -15.17 -7.40 15.09
CA ARG A 144 -14.19 -8.22 15.83
C ARG A 144 -13.19 -9.00 14.96
N LEU A 145 -13.53 -9.31 13.70
CA LEU A 145 -12.67 -10.07 12.79
C LEU A 145 -11.84 -9.18 11.86
N ARG A 146 -12.19 -7.90 11.68
CA ARG A 146 -11.51 -6.96 10.78
C ARG A 146 -10.01 -6.84 11.08
N PRO A 147 -9.56 -6.71 12.36
CA PRO A 147 -8.12 -6.65 12.66
C PRO A 147 -7.37 -7.91 12.20
N ARG A 148 -7.99 -9.09 12.32
CA ARG A 148 -7.38 -10.36 11.88
C ARG A 148 -7.28 -10.47 10.37
N ILE A 149 -8.27 -9.97 9.63
CA ILE A 149 -8.21 -9.93 8.16
C ILE A 149 -7.11 -8.99 7.69
N PHE A 150 -6.97 -7.80 8.28
CA PHE A 150 -5.89 -6.89 7.92
C PHE A 150 -4.51 -7.42 8.31
N ALA A 151 -4.40 -8.19 9.41
CA ALA A 151 -3.18 -8.93 9.72
C ALA A 151 -2.87 -10.03 8.68
N ALA A 152 -3.88 -10.74 8.19
CA ALA A 152 -3.72 -11.71 7.12
C ALA A 152 -3.31 -11.05 5.79
N PHE A 153 -3.82 -9.85 5.49
CA PHE A 153 -3.39 -9.05 4.34
C PHE A 153 -1.91 -8.67 4.43
N ALA A 154 -1.45 -8.24 5.62
CA ALA A 154 -0.03 -7.96 5.85
C ALA A 154 0.84 -9.21 5.61
N THR A 155 0.39 -10.39 6.08
CA THR A 155 1.09 -11.66 5.83
C THR A 155 1.19 -11.98 4.33
N GLY A 156 0.17 -11.60 3.54
CA GLY A 156 0.16 -11.77 2.09
C GLY A 156 1.30 -11.07 1.36
N TRP A 157 1.95 -10.08 1.98
CA TRP A 157 3.14 -9.40 1.44
C TRP A 157 4.46 -10.08 1.84
N VAL A 158 4.49 -10.83 2.95
CA VAL A 158 5.73 -11.40 3.51
C VAL A 158 6.32 -12.47 2.63
N VAL A 159 5.52 -13.46 2.22
CA VAL A 159 6.03 -14.53 1.36
C VAL A 159 6.61 -13.98 0.05
N PRO A 160 5.89 -13.10 -0.69
CA PRO A 160 6.46 -12.44 -1.86
C PRO A 160 7.73 -11.64 -1.58
N SER A 161 7.83 -10.95 -0.45
CA SER A 161 9.03 -10.16 -0.13
C SER A 161 10.27 -11.02 0.13
N LEU A 162 10.07 -12.24 0.63
CA LEU A 162 11.16 -13.19 0.90
C LEU A 162 11.63 -13.90 -0.37
N VAL A 163 10.70 -14.41 -1.16
CA VAL A 163 11.03 -15.33 -2.27
C VAL A 163 10.75 -14.74 -3.64
N GLY A 164 9.98 -13.65 -3.73
CA GLY A 164 9.54 -13.06 -5.00
C GLY A 164 10.69 -12.67 -5.92
N PRO A 165 11.65 -11.86 -5.48
CA PRO A 165 12.80 -11.47 -6.30
C PRO A 165 13.65 -12.65 -6.75
N ALA A 166 13.88 -13.64 -5.88
CA ALA A 166 14.63 -14.85 -6.21
C ALA A 166 13.91 -15.69 -7.26
N ILE A 167 12.61 -15.92 -7.09
CA ILE A 167 11.79 -16.66 -8.07
C ILE A 167 11.74 -15.91 -9.40
N ALA A 168 11.57 -14.59 -9.38
CA ALA A 168 11.56 -13.77 -10.59
C ALA A 168 12.89 -13.81 -11.32
N GLY A 169 14.03 -13.72 -10.59
CA GLY A 169 15.37 -13.85 -11.15
C GLY A 169 15.56 -15.20 -11.83
N LEU A 170 15.23 -16.30 -11.16
CA LEU A 170 15.32 -17.66 -11.74
C LEU A 170 14.44 -17.81 -12.98
N ILE A 171 13.21 -17.27 -12.97
CA ILE A 171 12.34 -17.29 -14.16
C ILE A 171 12.99 -16.55 -15.33
N VAL A 172 13.54 -15.34 -15.08
CA VAL A 172 14.17 -14.52 -16.11
C VAL A 172 15.42 -15.17 -16.68
N GLU A 173 16.26 -15.78 -15.82
CA GLU A 173 17.51 -16.43 -16.23
C GLU A 173 17.30 -17.74 -17.00
N HIS A 174 16.33 -18.57 -16.60
CA HIS A 174 16.17 -19.93 -17.13
C HIS A 174 15.06 -20.07 -18.17
N THR A 175 14.17 -19.06 -18.28
CA THR A 175 13.03 -19.16 -19.20
C THR A 175 12.83 -17.87 -20.01
N SER A 176 11.90 -17.02 -19.56
CA SER A 176 11.60 -15.73 -20.20
C SER A 176 11.01 -14.77 -19.20
N TRP A 177 11.39 -13.50 -19.30
CA TRP A 177 10.78 -12.42 -18.52
C TRP A 177 9.24 -12.34 -18.69
N ARG A 178 8.72 -12.81 -19.82
CA ARG A 178 7.27 -12.84 -20.09
C ARG A 178 6.51 -13.70 -19.08
N ILE A 179 7.11 -14.77 -18.59
CA ILE A 179 6.49 -15.66 -17.61
C ILE A 179 6.25 -14.96 -16.28
N VAL A 180 7.08 -13.97 -15.90
CA VAL A 180 6.87 -13.17 -14.69
C VAL A 180 5.50 -12.49 -14.71
N PHE A 181 5.06 -12.00 -15.87
CA PHE A 181 3.74 -11.39 -16.06
C PHE A 181 2.62 -12.43 -16.24
N LEU A 182 2.87 -13.50 -16.96
CA LEU A 182 1.83 -14.47 -17.35
C LEU A 182 1.52 -15.51 -16.26
N ALA A 183 2.43 -15.77 -15.33
CA ALA A 183 2.20 -16.72 -14.25
C ALA A 183 1.14 -16.22 -13.25
N VAL A 184 1.11 -14.90 -13.00
CA VAL A 184 0.16 -14.31 -12.03
C VAL A 184 -1.30 -14.49 -12.47
N PRO A 185 -1.72 -14.23 -13.72
CA PRO A 185 -3.07 -14.52 -14.20
C PRO A 185 -3.47 -15.97 -14.00
N ALA A 186 -2.58 -16.94 -14.28
CA ALA A 186 -2.88 -18.35 -14.11
C ALA A 186 -3.24 -18.74 -12.67
N MET A 187 -2.61 -18.09 -11.68
CA MET A 187 -2.88 -18.31 -10.26
C MET A 187 -4.01 -17.45 -9.71
N ALA A 188 -4.19 -16.23 -10.23
CA ALA A 188 -5.17 -15.29 -9.71
C ALA A 188 -6.61 -15.63 -10.14
N ILE A 189 -6.80 -16.26 -11.30
CA ILE A 189 -8.13 -16.72 -11.74
C ILE A 189 -8.73 -17.73 -10.75
N PRO A 190 -8.06 -18.84 -10.38
CA PRO A 190 -8.57 -19.74 -9.34
C PRO A 190 -8.82 -19.04 -8.00
N ALA A 191 -7.91 -18.17 -7.56
CA ALA A 191 -8.05 -17.41 -6.31
C ALA A 191 -9.31 -16.52 -6.30
N ALA A 192 -9.57 -15.84 -7.42
CA ALA A 192 -10.77 -15.02 -7.60
C ALA A 192 -12.04 -15.87 -7.61
N LEU A 193 -12.04 -17.01 -8.29
CA LEU A 193 -13.19 -17.92 -8.34
C LEU A 193 -13.57 -18.49 -6.97
N VAL A 194 -12.58 -18.77 -6.11
CA VAL A 194 -12.78 -19.24 -4.73
C VAL A 194 -13.57 -18.22 -3.91
N MET A 195 -13.45 -16.91 -4.17
CA MET A 195 -14.20 -15.87 -3.44
C MET A 195 -15.69 -15.80 -3.83
N ARG A 196 -16.05 -16.28 -5.02
CA ARG A 196 -17.39 -16.11 -5.59
C ARG A 196 -18.54 -16.48 -4.64
N PRO A 197 -18.53 -17.63 -3.94
CA PRO A 197 -19.62 -17.97 -3.02
C PRO A 197 -19.73 -17.03 -1.82
N GLY A 198 -18.60 -16.54 -1.31
CA GLY A 198 -18.55 -15.59 -0.20
C GLY A 198 -19.10 -14.21 -0.56
N LEU A 199 -18.75 -13.73 -1.76
CA LEU A 199 -19.23 -12.45 -2.28
C LEU A 199 -20.74 -12.47 -2.60
N ALA A 200 -21.28 -13.59 -3.08
CA ALA A 200 -22.69 -13.73 -3.41
C ALA A 200 -23.61 -13.56 -2.17
N ARG A 201 -23.12 -13.92 -0.98
CA ARG A 201 -23.88 -13.77 0.28
C ARG A 201 -24.01 -12.30 0.72
N GLY A 202 -23.12 -11.42 0.27
CA GLY A 202 -23.10 -9.99 0.64
C GLY A 202 -23.70 -9.07 -0.43
N SER A 203 -24.30 -9.60 -1.48
CA SER A 203 -24.73 -8.83 -2.65
C SER A 203 -26.03 -8.02 -2.49
N ALA A 204 -26.67 -8.05 -1.31
CA ALA A 204 -27.84 -7.21 -1.01
C ALA A 204 -27.41 -5.76 -0.71
N HIS A 205 -26.82 -5.08 -1.70
CA HIS A 205 -26.57 -3.64 -1.65
C HIS A 205 -27.65 -2.92 -2.45
N GLU A 206 -28.40 -2.05 -1.81
CA GLU A 206 -29.36 -1.20 -2.52
C GLU A 206 -28.58 -0.23 -3.40
N ALA A 207 -28.73 -0.37 -4.72
CA ALA A 207 -28.06 0.49 -5.68
C ALA A 207 -28.58 1.93 -5.54
N ARG A 208 -27.66 2.87 -5.33
CA ARG A 208 -27.97 4.30 -5.27
C ARG A 208 -27.75 4.96 -6.63
N PRO A 209 -28.58 5.96 -7.00
CA PRO A 209 -28.32 6.74 -8.19
C PRO A 209 -27.04 7.58 -8.02
N GLY A 210 -26.21 7.62 -9.04
CA GLY A 210 -24.96 8.38 -9.03
C GLY A 210 -24.12 8.12 -10.28
N ARG A 211 -23.15 8.97 -10.52
CA ARG A 211 -22.18 8.84 -11.63
C ARG A 211 -20.84 8.40 -11.11
N LEU A 212 -20.21 7.41 -11.76
CA LEU A 212 -18.85 6.97 -11.44
C LEU A 212 -17.80 8.02 -11.83
N TRP A 213 -18.04 8.70 -12.93
CA TRP A 213 -17.21 9.79 -13.45
C TRP A 213 -17.83 11.13 -13.04
N ASP A 214 -17.51 11.56 -11.85
CA ASP A 214 -17.93 12.81 -11.24
C ASP A 214 -16.75 13.79 -11.09
N LYS A 215 -16.98 14.90 -10.39
CA LYS A 215 -15.94 15.88 -10.10
C LYS A 215 -14.75 15.27 -9.33
N ARG A 216 -14.99 14.28 -8.47
CA ARG A 216 -13.92 13.61 -7.71
C ARG A 216 -13.03 12.78 -8.62
N ALA A 217 -13.61 12.07 -9.61
CA ALA A 217 -12.83 11.32 -10.60
C ALA A 217 -11.93 12.24 -11.44
N MET A 218 -12.44 13.43 -11.83
CA MET A 218 -11.64 14.42 -12.55
C MET A 218 -10.49 14.98 -11.71
N LEU A 219 -10.73 15.24 -10.42
CA LEU A 219 -9.68 15.65 -9.49
C LEU A 219 -8.64 14.54 -9.28
N ALA A 220 -9.08 13.27 -9.30
CA ALA A 220 -8.17 12.13 -9.23
C ALA A 220 -7.27 12.02 -10.46
N ILE A 221 -7.80 12.29 -11.65
CA ILE A 221 -6.98 12.35 -12.87
C ILE A 221 -5.93 13.45 -12.76
N ALA A 222 -6.31 14.64 -12.28
CA ALA A 222 -5.37 15.73 -12.10
C ALA A 222 -4.28 15.40 -11.05
N ALA A 223 -4.64 14.78 -9.93
CA ALA A 223 -3.68 14.29 -8.94
C ALA A 223 -2.78 13.18 -9.50
N ALA A 224 -3.33 12.26 -10.28
CA ALA A 224 -2.59 11.18 -10.94
C ALA A 224 -1.55 11.72 -11.94
N VAL A 225 -1.90 12.74 -12.70
CA VAL A 225 -0.93 13.45 -13.57
C VAL A 225 0.19 14.04 -12.72
N GLY A 226 -0.15 14.67 -11.58
CA GLY A 226 0.85 15.17 -10.62
C GLY A 226 1.81 14.08 -10.13
N VAL A 227 1.28 12.92 -9.73
CA VAL A 227 2.09 11.76 -9.31
C VAL A 227 2.96 11.24 -10.46
N GLY A 228 2.41 11.13 -11.66
CA GLY A 228 3.16 10.72 -12.85
C GLY A 228 4.31 11.66 -13.17
N LEU A 229 4.08 12.98 -13.08
CA LEU A 229 5.10 14.02 -13.28
C LEU A 229 6.18 13.95 -12.19
N LEU A 230 5.82 13.71 -10.92
CA LEU A 230 6.79 13.51 -9.84
C LEU A 230 7.67 12.28 -10.11
N HIS A 231 7.06 11.18 -10.49
CA HIS A 231 7.80 9.93 -10.75
C HIS A 231 8.71 10.06 -11.98
N TYR A 232 8.22 10.61 -13.08
CA TYR A 232 8.99 10.83 -14.30
C TYR A 232 10.08 11.90 -14.10
N GLY A 233 9.73 13.01 -13.42
CA GLY A 233 10.67 14.08 -13.11
C GLY A 233 11.83 13.64 -12.21
N GLY A 234 11.58 12.75 -11.25
CA GLY A 234 12.62 12.18 -10.39
C GLY A 234 13.72 11.40 -11.14
N GLN A 235 13.46 10.99 -12.37
CA GLN A 235 14.42 10.26 -13.23
C GLN A 235 15.09 11.16 -14.27
N GLN A 236 14.67 12.43 -14.36
CA GLN A 236 15.29 13.43 -15.26
C GLN A 236 16.46 14.13 -14.58
N ARG A 237 17.18 14.99 -15.32
CA ARG A 237 18.28 15.80 -14.80
C ARG A 237 18.13 17.26 -15.23
N GLY A 238 18.78 18.15 -14.49
CA GLY A 238 18.83 19.59 -14.79
C GLY A 238 17.48 20.30 -14.65
N VAL A 239 17.25 21.32 -15.48
CA VAL A 239 16.06 22.18 -15.40
C VAL A 239 14.77 21.40 -15.60
N LEU A 240 14.75 20.41 -16.51
CA LEU A 240 13.56 19.58 -16.77
C LEU A 240 13.11 18.82 -15.52
N GLN A 241 14.06 18.27 -14.73
CA GLN A 241 13.77 17.65 -13.45
C GLN A 241 13.03 18.62 -12.51
N LEU A 242 13.61 19.81 -12.31
CA LEU A 242 13.03 20.82 -11.39
C LEU A 242 11.63 21.25 -11.82
N VAL A 243 11.42 21.47 -13.13
CA VAL A 243 10.12 21.85 -13.67
C VAL A 243 9.08 20.75 -13.45
N LEU A 244 9.42 19.50 -13.81
CA LEU A 244 8.48 18.38 -13.67
C LEU A 244 8.15 18.08 -12.20
N LEU A 245 9.15 18.11 -11.32
CA LEU A 245 8.94 17.95 -9.88
C LEU A 245 8.10 19.10 -9.32
N GLY A 246 8.39 20.35 -9.70
CA GLY A 246 7.64 21.52 -9.26
C GLY A 246 6.17 21.48 -9.70
N VAL A 247 5.92 21.20 -10.98
CA VAL A 247 4.56 21.09 -11.52
C VAL A 247 3.82 19.89 -10.93
N GLY A 248 4.51 18.73 -10.81
CA GLY A 248 3.94 17.54 -10.19
C GLY A 248 3.56 17.76 -8.74
N LEU A 249 4.44 18.36 -7.95
CA LEU A 249 4.20 18.68 -6.54
C LEU A 249 3.06 19.70 -6.40
N ALA A 250 3.05 20.76 -7.20
CA ALA A 250 1.97 21.75 -7.21
C ALA A 250 0.62 21.10 -7.56
N GLY A 251 0.61 20.15 -8.52
CA GLY A 251 -0.58 19.37 -8.86
C GLY A 251 -1.08 18.52 -7.68
N VAL A 252 -0.19 17.80 -7.01
CA VAL A 252 -0.56 16.99 -5.83
C VAL A 252 -1.10 17.91 -4.72
N ILE A 253 -0.41 19.00 -4.38
CA ILE A 253 -0.84 19.97 -3.35
C ILE A 253 -2.18 20.61 -3.69
N ALA A 254 -2.42 20.91 -4.97
CA ALA A 254 -3.66 21.54 -5.40
C ALA A 254 -4.86 20.57 -5.37
N PHE A 255 -4.68 19.30 -5.74
CA PHE A 255 -5.79 18.38 -5.96
C PHE A 255 -5.99 17.34 -4.86
N ALA A 256 -4.92 16.86 -4.18
CA ALA A 256 -5.02 15.87 -3.12
C ALA A 256 -5.93 16.33 -1.95
N PRO A 257 -5.88 17.59 -1.48
CA PRO A 257 -6.77 18.03 -0.38
C PRO A 257 -8.26 17.94 -0.70
N ARG A 258 -8.60 18.00 -1.99
CA ARG A 258 -10.00 17.90 -2.44
C ARG A 258 -10.50 16.46 -2.57
N LEU A 259 -9.59 15.49 -2.54
CA LEU A 259 -9.90 14.05 -2.61
C LEU A 259 -9.97 13.41 -1.21
N LEU A 260 -9.30 14.03 -0.24
CA LEU A 260 -9.22 13.55 1.14
C LEU A 260 -10.30 14.22 2.02
N PRO A 261 -10.69 13.61 3.14
CA PRO A 261 -11.62 14.22 4.10
C PRO A 261 -11.16 15.61 4.53
N SER A 262 -12.10 16.52 4.70
CA SER A 262 -11.81 17.88 5.19
C SER A 262 -11.10 17.81 6.55
N GLY A 263 -10.04 18.60 6.73
CA GLY A 263 -9.23 18.58 7.95
C GLY A 263 -8.11 17.56 7.97
N THR A 264 -7.88 16.76 6.90
CA THR A 264 -6.77 15.80 6.85
C THR A 264 -5.42 16.48 7.08
N PHE A 265 -5.14 17.59 6.43
CA PHE A 265 -3.86 18.32 6.55
C PHE A 265 -3.72 19.16 7.83
N THR A 266 -4.82 19.38 8.56
CA THR A 266 -4.82 20.06 9.87
C THR A 266 -4.95 19.08 11.04
N PHE A 267 -4.90 17.78 10.75
CA PHE A 267 -5.07 16.71 11.73
C PHE A 267 -6.37 16.84 12.54
N GLY A 268 -7.49 17.10 11.84
CA GLY A 268 -8.82 17.12 12.45
C GLY A 268 -9.12 15.79 13.17
N ARG A 269 -9.81 15.83 14.31
CA ARG A 269 -10.07 14.62 15.12
C ARG A 269 -10.86 13.55 14.37
N GLY A 270 -10.61 12.29 14.68
CA GLY A 270 -11.27 11.14 14.07
C GLY A 270 -10.75 10.80 12.67
N LEU A 271 -11.65 10.61 11.72
CA LEU A 271 -11.36 10.17 10.36
C LEU A 271 -10.28 10.99 9.62
N PRO A 272 -10.27 12.35 9.67
CA PRO A 272 -9.22 13.14 9.02
C PRO A 272 -7.82 12.80 9.53
N SER A 273 -7.65 12.62 10.85
CA SER A 273 -6.36 12.22 11.44
C SER A 273 -5.98 10.77 11.08
N VAL A 274 -6.95 9.86 10.95
CA VAL A 274 -6.71 8.48 10.49
C VAL A 274 -6.13 8.48 9.08
N VAL A 275 -6.73 9.26 8.17
CA VAL A 275 -6.28 9.38 6.79
C VAL A 275 -4.92 10.09 6.69
N ALA A 276 -4.72 11.16 7.46
CA ALA A 276 -3.43 11.86 7.52
C ALA A 276 -2.31 10.95 8.04
N LEU A 277 -2.58 10.22 9.12
CA LEU A 277 -1.59 9.33 9.73
C LEU A 277 -1.23 8.16 8.79
N ARG A 278 -2.16 7.71 7.94
CA ARG A 278 -1.87 6.69 6.92
C ARG A 278 -0.81 7.16 5.94
N GLY A 279 -0.93 8.40 5.45
CA GLY A 279 0.09 9.00 4.59
C GLY A 279 1.42 9.21 5.30
N LEU A 280 1.39 9.70 6.55
CA LEU A 280 2.61 9.92 7.33
C LEU A 280 3.37 8.63 7.61
N VAL A 281 2.69 7.56 8.01
CA VAL A 281 3.34 6.27 8.28
C VAL A 281 3.93 5.66 7.01
N ALA A 282 3.22 5.73 5.89
CA ALA A 282 3.70 5.22 4.61
C ALA A 282 4.92 6.02 4.12
N ALA A 283 4.84 7.34 4.14
CA ALA A 283 5.94 8.22 3.75
C ALA A 283 7.16 8.05 4.66
N ALA A 284 6.97 7.89 5.98
CA ALA A 284 8.09 7.67 6.91
C ALA A 284 8.74 6.29 6.69
N GLY A 285 7.95 5.22 6.66
CA GLY A 285 8.48 3.86 6.52
C GLY A 285 9.12 3.62 5.16
N PHE A 286 8.34 3.75 4.08
CA PHE A 286 8.82 3.49 2.71
C PHE A 286 9.82 4.54 2.22
N GLY A 287 9.71 5.79 2.69
CA GLY A 287 10.67 6.85 2.36
C GLY A 287 12.07 6.55 2.86
N ALA A 288 12.22 6.00 4.07
CA ALA A 288 13.52 5.60 4.61
C ALA A 288 14.00 4.24 4.06
N GLU A 289 13.07 3.32 3.78
CA GLU A 289 13.37 1.94 3.32
C GLU A 289 14.23 1.91 2.07
N VAL A 290 13.98 2.79 1.12
CA VAL A 290 14.70 2.84 -0.17
C VAL A 290 16.19 3.15 0.01
N PHE A 291 16.53 4.00 0.99
CA PHE A 291 17.92 4.42 1.22
C PHE A 291 18.72 3.48 2.12
N LEU A 292 18.05 2.64 2.90
CA LEU A 292 18.72 1.76 3.85
C LEU A 292 19.64 0.73 3.20
N PRO A 293 19.22 -0.08 2.21
CA PRO A 293 20.12 -1.00 1.52
C PRO A 293 21.25 -0.26 0.79
N LEU A 294 20.95 0.90 0.19
CA LEU A 294 21.95 1.71 -0.50
C LEU A 294 23.04 2.18 0.47
N MET A 295 22.65 2.67 1.66
CA MET A 295 23.59 3.05 2.72
C MET A 295 24.44 1.86 3.18
N LEU A 296 23.80 0.73 3.46
CA LEU A 296 24.49 -0.46 3.97
C LEU A 296 25.50 -1.02 2.96
N THR A 297 25.19 -0.96 1.67
CA THR A 297 26.12 -1.42 0.62
C THR A 297 27.23 -0.43 0.36
N ARG A 298 26.94 0.85 0.21
CA ARG A 298 27.95 1.86 -0.17
C ARG A 298 28.83 2.31 0.99
N GLU A 299 28.22 2.60 2.17
CA GLU A 299 28.93 3.18 3.30
C GLU A 299 29.49 2.13 4.27
N ARG A 300 28.83 0.94 4.31
CA ARG A 300 29.21 -0.12 5.25
C ARG A 300 29.81 -1.36 4.55
N GLY A 301 29.88 -1.37 3.21
CA GLY A 301 30.47 -2.45 2.44
C GLY A 301 29.76 -3.80 2.53
N LEU A 302 28.49 -3.84 2.96
CA LEU A 302 27.72 -5.07 3.00
C LEU A 302 27.43 -5.56 1.57
N SER A 303 27.40 -6.88 1.39
CA SER A 303 26.89 -7.45 0.16
C SER A 303 25.40 -7.08 -0.04
N PRO A 304 24.91 -6.96 -1.28
CA PRO A 304 23.49 -6.70 -1.54
C PRO A 304 22.56 -7.71 -0.87
N ALA A 305 22.98 -8.98 -0.77
CA ALA A 305 22.23 -10.03 -0.09
C ALA A 305 22.06 -9.75 1.41
N LEU A 306 23.13 -9.34 2.11
CA LEU A 306 23.08 -8.98 3.53
C LEU A 306 22.27 -7.71 3.76
N ALA A 307 22.38 -6.72 2.90
CA ALA A 307 21.56 -5.51 2.96
C ALA A 307 20.07 -5.82 2.75
N GLY A 308 19.74 -6.77 1.88
CA GLY A 308 18.38 -7.26 1.68
C GLY A 308 17.80 -8.01 2.89
N LEU A 309 18.62 -8.76 3.63
CA LEU A 309 18.19 -9.45 4.85
C LEU A 309 17.65 -8.49 5.92
N VAL A 310 18.13 -7.26 5.96
CA VAL A 310 17.61 -6.23 6.89
C VAL A 310 16.13 -5.93 6.62
N LEU A 311 15.75 -5.84 5.34
CA LEU A 311 14.35 -5.65 4.95
C LEU A 311 13.50 -6.88 5.28
N THR A 312 14.06 -8.07 5.12
CA THR A 312 13.41 -9.33 5.51
C THR A 312 13.08 -9.37 7.00
N VAL A 313 14.03 -9.01 7.87
CA VAL A 313 13.81 -8.97 9.32
C VAL A 313 12.70 -7.97 9.67
N SER A 314 12.67 -6.81 9.01
CA SER A 314 11.61 -5.82 9.17
C SER A 314 10.24 -6.37 8.73
N ALA A 315 10.16 -7.06 7.60
CA ALA A 315 8.92 -7.67 7.11
C ALA A 315 8.36 -8.73 8.07
N LEU A 316 9.23 -9.55 8.66
CA LEU A 316 8.86 -10.51 9.70
C LEU A 316 8.36 -9.80 10.96
N SER A 317 9.04 -8.74 11.39
CA SER A 317 8.64 -7.92 12.54
C SER A 317 7.28 -7.25 12.30
N TRP A 318 7.06 -6.71 11.09
CA TRP A 318 5.77 -6.17 10.67
C TRP A 318 4.65 -7.20 10.80
N THR A 319 4.89 -8.40 10.29
CA THR A 319 3.89 -9.47 10.35
C THR A 319 3.59 -9.88 11.78
N ALA A 320 4.63 -10.08 12.61
CA ALA A 320 4.45 -10.44 14.02
C ALA A 320 3.62 -9.38 14.77
N ALA A 321 3.90 -8.10 14.56
CA ALA A 321 3.15 -7.00 15.15
C ALA A 321 1.71 -6.93 14.63
N SER A 322 1.49 -7.17 13.33
CA SER A 322 0.14 -7.21 12.74
C SER A 322 -0.70 -8.34 13.33
N TRP A 323 -0.13 -9.52 13.51
CA TRP A 323 -0.80 -10.64 14.16
C TRP A 323 -1.06 -10.39 15.65
N TYR A 324 -0.12 -9.77 16.35
CA TYR A 324 -0.36 -9.35 17.73
C TYR A 324 -1.53 -8.38 17.80
N ARG A 325 -1.57 -7.38 16.92
CA ARG A 325 -2.67 -6.41 16.83
C ARG A 325 -4.02 -7.05 16.45
N GLY A 326 -3.99 -8.13 15.68
CA GLY A 326 -5.17 -8.91 15.29
C GLY A 326 -5.78 -9.78 16.40
N ARG A 327 -5.13 -9.91 17.58
CA ARG A 327 -5.66 -10.70 18.70
C ARG A 327 -6.93 -10.06 19.28
N PRO A 328 -7.90 -10.84 19.74
CA PRO A 328 -9.05 -10.33 20.49
C PRO A 328 -8.59 -9.77 21.85
N ASN A 329 -9.41 -8.93 22.44
CA ASN A 329 -9.24 -8.39 23.80
C ASN A 329 -7.86 -7.70 24.00
N GLN A 330 -7.58 -6.74 23.12
CA GLN A 330 -6.36 -5.93 23.25
C GLN A 330 -6.43 -5.06 24.52
N PRO A 331 -5.36 -5.04 25.32
CA PRO A 331 -5.34 -4.28 26.58
C PRO A 331 -5.19 -2.76 26.35
N PHE A 332 -4.77 -2.36 25.14
CA PHE A 332 -4.47 -0.95 24.81
C PHE A 332 -5.47 -0.38 23.83
N SER A 333 -5.72 0.92 23.95
CA SER A 333 -6.56 1.68 23.00
C SER A 333 -5.88 1.81 21.64
N HIS A 334 -6.66 2.08 20.59
CA HIS A 334 -6.15 2.35 19.24
C HIS A 334 -5.13 3.49 19.24
N ALA A 335 -5.37 4.56 20.00
CA ALA A 335 -4.46 5.70 20.09
C ALA A 335 -3.08 5.30 20.65
N VAL A 336 -3.02 4.43 21.65
CA VAL A 336 -1.75 3.91 22.20
C VAL A 336 -0.98 3.12 21.16
N PHE A 337 -1.65 2.22 20.41
CA PHE A 337 -1.01 1.47 19.32
C PHE A 337 -0.46 2.38 18.22
N LEU A 338 -1.20 3.43 17.84
CA LEU A 338 -0.78 4.37 16.81
C LEU A 338 0.41 5.21 17.26
N GLN A 339 0.38 5.75 18.49
CA GLN A 339 1.48 6.54 19.03
C GLN A 339 2.74 5.68 19.23
N ALA A 340 2.59 4.53 19.89
CA ALA A 340 3.71 3.61 20.11
C ALA A 340 4.30 3.13 18.78
N GLY A 341 3.46 2.80 17.79
CA GLY A 341 3.92 2.40 16.47
C GLY A 341 4.71 3.50 15.75
N MET A 342 4.24 4.76 15.81
CA MET A 342 4.98 5.88 15.22
C MET A 342 6.29 6.18 15.94
N VAL A 343 6.33 6.01 17.28
CA VAL A 343 7.59 6.10 18.06
C VAL A 343 8.55 4.98 17.66
N LEU A 344 8.08 3.76 17.47
CA LEU A 344 8.91 2.64 17.01
C LEU A 344 9.49 2.90 15.61
N ILE A 345 8.69 3.47 14.69
CA ILE A 345 9.16 3.85 13.36
C ILE A 345 10.24 4.94 13.47
N LEU A 346 9.99 5.98 14.27
CA LEU A 346 10.97 7.05 14.49
C LEU A 346 12.28 6.50 15.05
N LEU A 347 12.23 5.70 16.11
CA LEU A 347 13.40 5.07 16.71
C LEU A 347 14.13 4.15 15.71
N GLY A 348 13.38 3.39 14.90
CA GLY A 348 13.93 2.53 13.87
C GLY A 348 14.69 3.32 12.80
N ILE A 349 14.12 4.41 12.31
CA ILE A 349 14.77 5.28 11.33
C ILE A 349 16.02 5.94 11.93
N VAL A 350 15.93 6.46 13.16
CA VAL A 350 17.07 7.11 13.82
C VAL A 350 18.20 6.12 14.09
N THR A 351 17.90 4.92 14.60
CA THR A 351 18.91 3.89 14.84
C THR A 351 19.55 3.38 13.55
N ALA A 352 18.77 3.26 12.46
CA ALA A 352 19.31 2.97 11.14
C ALA A 352 20.27 4.08 10.68
N ALA A 353 19.89 5.36 10.82
CA ALA A 353 20.74 6.50 10.49
C ALA A 353 22.02 6.57 11.33
N LEU A 354 22.02 6.15 12.59
CA LEU A 354 23.22 6.07 13.43
C LEU A 354 24.29 5.16 12.85
N THR A 355 23.93 4.14 12.05
CA THR A 355 24.90 3.27 11.37
C THR A 355 25.67 3.95 10.24
N LEU A 356 25.37 5.19 9.89
CA LEU A 356 26.23 6.03 9.06
C LEU A 356 27.61 6.26 9.72
N ASN A 357 27.63 6.32 11.05
CA ASN A 357 28.89 6.34 11.78
C ASN A 357 29.51 4.94 11.79
N SER A 358 30.74 4.79 11.26
CA SER A 358 31.46 3.52 11.19
C SER A 358 31.72 2.87 12.56
N GLN A 359 31.73 3.64 13.64
CA GLN A 359 31.89 3.13 15.02
C GLN A 359 30.64 2.40 15.52
N VAL A 360 29.48 2.64 14.93
CA VAL A 360 28.22 1.97 15.31
C VAL A 360 28.15 0.61 14.58
N PRO A 361 28.02 -0.51 15.29
CA PRO A 361 27.88 -1.82 14.65
C PRO A 361 26.65 -1.90 13.77
N VAL A 362 26.75 -2.56 12.61
CA VAL A 362 25.63 -2.72 11.66
C VAL A 362 24.43 -3.41 12.30
N VAL A 363 24.65 -4.30 13.28
CA VAL A 363 23.58 -4.97 14.01
C VAL A 363 22.61 -3.98 14.67
N VAL A 364 23.07 -2.79 15.06
CA VAL A 364 22.23 -1.71 15.63
C VAL A 364 21.22 -1.24 14.58
N GLY A 365 21.65 -1.08 13.32
CA GLY A 365 20.75 -0.74 12.20
C GLY A 365 19.73 -1.85 11.90
N ILE A 366 20.15 -3.11 11.95
CA ILE A 366 19.28 -4.27 11.75
C ILE A 366 18.19 -4.32 12.83
N LEU A 367 18.58 -4.22 14.10
CA LEU A 367 17.65 -4.19 15.23
C LEU A 367 16.76 -2.94 15.18
N GLY A 368 17.36 -1.79 14.82
CA GLY A 368 16.60 -0.56 14.61
C GLY A 368 15.56 -0.70 13.53
N TRP A 369 15.90 -1.27 12.38
CA TRP A 369 14.95 -1.45 11.29
C TRP A 369 13.84 -2.45 11.62
N SER A 370 14.09 -3.41 12.51
CA SER A 370 13.04 -4.27 13.08
C SER A 370 12.00 -3.49 13.87
N LEU A 371 12.41 -2.40 14.57
CA LEU A 371 11.47 -1.49 15.24
C LEU A 371 10.56 -0.79 14.24
N THR A 372 11.09 -0.35 13.09
CA THR A 372 10.28 0.21 12.00
C THR A 372 9.22 -0.81 11.54
N GLY A 373 9.60 -2.06 11.32
CA GLY A 373 8.68 -3.13 10.97
C GLY A 373 7.60 -3.35 12.04
N LEU A 374 7.96 -3.41 13.33
CA LEU A 374 6.99 -3.50 14.43
C LEU A 374 6.02 -2.31 14.43
N GLY A 375 6.53 -1.10 14.23
CA GLY A 375 5.72 0.11 14.15
C GLY A 375 4.71 0.07 12.99
N MET A 376 5.18 -0.27 11.79
CA MET A 376 4.34 -0.43 10.61
C MET A 376 3.25 -1.49 10.85
N GLY A 377 3.63 -2.63 11.44
CA GLY A 377 2.73 -3.75 11.73
C GLY A 377 1.64 -3.42 12.74
N THR A 378 1.86 -2.46 13.63
CA THR A 378 0.83 -1.99 14.57
C THR A 378 -0.04 -0.90 13.95
N VAL A 379 0.53 0.06 13.22
CA VAL A 379 -0.17 1.25 12.72
C VAL A 379 -1.07 0.92 11.53
N PHE A 380 -0.58 0.21 10.51
CA PHE A 380 -1.34 -0.07 9.28
C PHE A 380 -2.68 -0.80 9.52
N PRO A 381 -2.71 -1.95 10.23
CA PRO A 381 -3.96 -2.63 10.51
C PRO A 381 -4.90 -1.79 11.39
N THR A 382 -4.35 -1.02 12.35
CA THR A 382 -5.16 -0.17 13.22
C THR A 382 -5.87 0.92 12.43
N LEU A 383 -5.17 1.61 11.52
CA LEU A 383 -5.78 2.63 10.66
C LEU A 383 -6.80 2.02 9.69
N SER A 384 -6.53 0.81 9.19
CA SER A 384 -7.46 0.09 8.31
C SER A 384 -8.77 -0.31 9.04
N VAL A 385 -8.70 -0.58 10.33
CA VAL A 385 -9.89 -0.81 11.16
C VAL A 385 -10.62 0.49 11.43
N LEU A 386 -9.90 1.53 11.87
CA LEU A 386 -10.49 2.82 12.24
C LEU A 386 -11.20 3.51 11.07
N VAL A 387 -10.67 3.42 9.84
CA VAL A 387 -11.35 3.99 8.69
C VAL A 387 -12.73 3.36 8.48
N LEU A 388 -12.86 2.05 8.74
CA LEU A 388 -14.13 1.34 8.62
C LEU A 388 -15.07 1.61 9.82
N GLU A 389 -14.52 1.81 11.01
CA GLU A 389 -15.29 2.14 12.23
C GLU A 389 -15.87 3.55 12.16
N TYR A 390 -15.11 4.51 11.60
CA TYR A 390 -15.55 5.92 11.47
C TYR A 390 -16.34 6.19 10.19
N SER A 391 -16.60 5.16 9.39
CA SER A 391 -17.36 5.29 8.14
C SER A 391 -18.73 4.68 8.24
N GLU A 392 -19.75 5.43 7.88
CA GLU A 392 -21.07 4.88 7.59
C GLU A 392 -20.97 3.89 6.42
N ARG A 393 -21.89 2.94 6.32
CA ARG A 393 -21.84 1.89 5.30
C ARG A 393 -21.78 2.44 3.87
N ASP A 394 -22.42 3.56 3.62
CA ASP A 394 -22.48 4.24 2.32
C ASP A 394 -21.29 5.14 2.01
N GLN A 395 -20.35 5.30 2.96
CA GLN A 395 -19.12 6.08 2.82
C GLN A 395 -17.86 5.24 2.95
N GLN A 396 -17.98 3.94 3.20
CA GLN A 396 -16.82 3.04 3.36
C GLN A 396 -15.95 3.01 2.13
N GLY A 397 -16.52 3.09 0.93
CA GLY A 397 -15.78 3.16 -0.32
C GLY A 397 -14.98 4.45 -0.45
N ALA A 398 -15.63 5.59 -0.27
CA ALA A 398 -14.98 6.91 -0.34
C ALA A 398 -13.87 7.06 0.70
N ASN A 399 -14.09 6.60 1.94
CA ASN A 399 -13.12 6.73 3.02
C ASN A 399 -11.97 5.72 2.92
N SER A 400 -12.23 4.48 2.47
CA SER A 400 -11.18 3.51 2.15
C SER A 400 -10.32 3.97 0.97
N SER A 401 -10.95 4.58 -0.04
CA SER A 401 -10.24 5.23 -1.14
C SER A 401 -9.34 6.36 -0.63
N ALA A 402 -9.86 7.26 0.22
CA ALA A 402 -9.07 8.34 0.79
C ALA A 402 -7.87 7.84 1.62
N LEU A 403 -8.04 6.74 2.37
CA LEU A 403 -6.95 6.10 3.10
C LEU A 403 -5.83 5.63 2.17
N GLN A 404 -6.19 4.93 1.09
CA GLN A 404 -5.21 4.40 0.12
C GLN A 404 -4.58 5.50 -0.74
N LEU A 405 -5.35 6.55 -1.06
CA LEU A 405 -4.82 7.73 -1.74
C LEU A 405 -3.79 8.47 -0.89
N SER A 406 -4.07 8.66 0.41
CA SER A 406 -3.13 9.29 1.33
C SER A 406 -1.81 8.53 1.39
N ASP A 407 -1.87 7.19 1.47
CA ASP A 407 -0.72 6.29 1.40
C ASP A 407 0.10 6.50 0.11
N SER A 408 -0.55 6.34 -1.05
CA SER A 408 0.11 6.41 -2.35
C SER A 408 0.68 7.80 -2.67
N LEU A 409 -0.09 8.87 -2.39
CA LEU A 409 0.33 10.24 -2.67
C LEU A 409 1.49 10.68 -1.77
N ALA A 410 1.43 10.34 -0.48
CA ALA A 410 2.48 10.69 0.47
C ALA A 410 3.77 9.92 0.19
N THR A 411 3.69 8.63 -0.10
CA THR A 411 4.83 7.80 -0.49
C THR A 411 5.48 8.32 -1.79
N ALA A 412 4.69 8.56 -2.83
CA ALA A 412 5.21 9.08 -4.10
C ALA A 412 5.89 10.44 -3.90
N THR A 413 5.30 11.33 -3.10
CA THR A 413 5.86 12.65 -2.83
C THR A 413 7.18 12.58 -2.06
N VAL A 414 7.25 11.78 -0.98
CA VAL A 414 8.47 11.68 -0.18
C VAL A 414 9.61 11.03 -0.96
N LEU A 415 9.31 10.03 -1.79
CA LEU A 415 10.33 9.39 -2.63
C LEU A 415 10.84 10.32 -3.72
N ALA A 416 9.97 11.11 -4.36
CA ALA A 416 10.38 12.06 -5.38
C ALA A 416 11.22 13.20 -4.78
N VAL A 417 10.77 13.80 -3.68
CA VAL A 417 11.48 14.90 -2.99
C VAL A 417 12.78 14.39 -2.35
N GLY A 418 12.69 13.32 -1.57
CA GLY A 418 13.84 12.72 -0.89
C GLY A 418 14.91 12.22 -1.85
N GLY A 419 14.49 11.54 -2.93
CA GLY A 419 15.39 11.08 -3.99
C GLY A 419 16.09 12.22 -4.72
N SER A 420 15.36 13.30 -5.03
CA SER A 420 15.94 14.49 -5.69
C SER A 420 16.91 15.23 -4.78
N LEU A 421 16.60 15.39 -3.50
CA LEU A 421 17.48 15.98 -2.52
C LEU A 421 18.75 15.12 -2.32
N PHE A 422 18.57 13.80 -2.21
CA PHE A 422 19.70 12.87 -2.12
C PHE A 422 20.63 13.01 -3.32
N ALA A 423 20.09 12.95 -4.54
CA ALA A 423 20.87 13.06 -5.77
C ALA A 423 21.60 14.42 -5.92
N ALA A 424 21.02 15.50 -5.39
CA ALA A 424 21.65 16.82 -5.39
C ALA A 424 22.77 16.95 -4.35
N LEU A 425 22.66 16.28 -3.20
CA LEU A 425 23.59 16.41 -2.08
C LEU A 425 24.73 15.38 -2.14
N GLU A 426 24.46 14.18 -2.64
CA GLU A 426 25.40 13.05 -2.64
C GLU A 426 26.77 13.38 -3.30
N PRO A 427 26.84 14.11 -4.43
CA PRO A 427 28.12 14.51 -5.02
C PRO A 427 28.98 15.44 -4.15
N HIS A 428 28.36 16.14 -3.19
CA HIS A 428 29.03 17.08 -2.30
C HIS A 428 29.37 16.43 -0.95
N SER A 429 28.47 15.63 -0.41
CA SER A 429 28.64 14.92 0.86
C SER A 429 27.64 13.76 0.97
N ALA A 430 28.12 12.54 0.86
CA ALA A 430 27.29 11.34 1.05
C ALA A 430 26.65 11.34 2.45
N MET A 431 27.39 11.72 3.50
CA MET A 431 26.87 11.84 4.87
C MET A 431 25.65 12.76 4.94
N THR A 432 25.76 13.97 4.35
CA THR A 432 24.64 14.94 4.35
C THR A 432 23.46 14.41 3.55
N ALA A 433 23.69 13.76 2.41
CA ALA A 433 22.65 13.17 1.58
C ALA A 433 21.84 12.11 2.37
N TYR A 434 22.52 11.19 3.06
CA TYR A 434 21.85 10.18 3.89
C TYR A 434 21.16 10.80 5.12
N LEU A 435 21.76 11.80 5.78
CA LEU A 435 21.11 12.47 6.90
C LEU A 435 19.80 13.13 6.48
N VAL A 436 19.72 13.72 5.29
CA VAL A 436 18.47 14.28 4.74
C VAL A 436 17.50 13.16 4.35
N ALA A 437 17.99 12.08 3.74
CA ALA A 437 17.18 10.94 3.31
C ALA A 437 16.51 10.19 4.46
N PHE A 438 17.14 10.11 5.63
CA PHE A 438 16.55 9.56 6.86
C PHE A 438 15.85 10.64 7.71
N GLY A 439 16.35 11.87 7.70
CA GLY A 439 15.82 12.99 8.50
C GLY A 439 14.42 13.39 8.10
N LEU A 440 14.13 13.47 6.80
CA LEU A 440 12.78 13.79 6.31
C LEU A 440 11.75 12.72 6.75
N PRO A 441 11.94 11.41 6.54
CA PRO A 441 11.08 10.37 7.08
C PRO A 441 10.96 10.39 8.61
N ALA A 442 12.04 10.65 9.35
CA ALA A 442 12.02 10.75 10.79
C ALA A 442 11.13 11.91 11.27
N LEU A 443 11.20 13.08 10.61
CA LEU A 443 10.32 14.22 10.88
C LEU A 443 8.85 13.85 10.63
N LEU A 444 8.54 13.13 9.55
CA LEU A 444 7.18 12.66 9.27
C LEU A 444 6.70 11.66 10.33
N ALA A 445 7.57 10.76 10.81
CA ALA A 445 7.25 9.86 11.91
C ALA A 445 6.95 10.64 13.21
N LEU A 446 7.72 11.67 13.52
CA LEU A 446 7.50 12.56 14.68
C LEU A 446 6.15 13.28 14.59
N LEU A 447 5.81 13.83 13.43
CA LEU A 447 4.49 14.43 13.19
C LEU A 447 3.37 13.39 13.35
N GLY A 448 3.61 12.16 12.93
CA GLY A 448 2.69 11.03 13.09
C GLY A 448 2.41 10.67 14.55
N VAL A 449 3.37 10.81 15.47
CA VAL A 449 3.14 10.62 16.91
C VAL A 449 2.08 11.62 17.42
N GLN A 450 2.14 12.87 16.98
CA GLN A 450 1.15 13.89 17.35
C GLN A 450 -0.22 13.63 16.70
N ALA A 451 -0.23 13.26 15.42
CA ALA A 451 -1.46 12.90 14.70
C ALA A 451 -2.17 11.71 15.34
N GLY A 452 -1.41 10.72 15.85
CA GLY A 452 -1.95 9.54 16.54
C GLY A 452 -2.81 9.86 17.76
N ARG A 453 -2.53 10.98 18.46
CA ARG A 453 -3.36 11.44 19.59
C ARG A 453 -4.73 11.95 19.16
N ARG A 454 -4.87 12.42 17.92
CA ARG A 454 -6.09 13.03 17.39
C ARG A 454 -6.98 12.03 16.63
N THR A 455 -6.55 10.77 16.51
CA THR A 455 -7.35 9.73 15.86
C THR A 455 -8.56 9.30 16.71
N ALA A 456 -8.53 9.51 18.03
CA ALA A 456 -9.70 9.28 18.87
C ALA A 456 -10.76 10.37 18.57
N THR A 457 -12.03 9.94 18.50
CA THR A 457 -13.17 10.85 18.55
C THR A 457 -13.25 11.49 19.93
N PRO A 458 -13.78 12.70 20.06
CA PRO A 458 -13.97 13.37 21.33
C PRO A 458 -14.87 12.58 22.26
#